data_bce69feb4b848dc3f41a1a38ccf081e0
#
_entry.id   bce69feb4b848dc3f41a1a38ccf081e0
#
_cell.length_a   1.000
_cell.length_b   1.000
_cell.length_c   1.000
_cell.angle_alpha   90.00
_cell.angle_beta   90.00
_cell.angle_gamma   90.00
#
_symmetry.space_group_name_H-M   'P 1'
#
loop_
_entity.id
_entity.type
_entity.pdbx_description
1 polymer ?
#
loop_
_entity_poly.entity_id
_entity_poly.type
_entity_poly.pdbx_seq_one_letter_code
_entity_poly.pdbx_strand_id
1 'polypeptide(L)'
;IKVEGVKNYEDYVLIGISGLAVGQTITVPGDDITSAIKRYWRHGLFSDVKIFADKIVDNKIYLRIQLAPRQRITDIRYSGVKKSEREDLQKKLGLVKGSQITPNLINRAKILIKKHFDEKGFKNADVNIIVREDKTNNEQVYVDIDVDKKEKVKVNSIVIDGNSVLSDKKLKRVMKKTNEKGKLVNI
;
A
#
# COMPACT_ATOMS: atom_id res chain seq x y z
N ILE A 1 -31.36 13.96 3.34
CA ILE A 1 -30.15 13.25 2.93
C ILE A 1 -28.96 14.01 3.47
N LYS A 2 -28.04 13.33 4.16
CA LYS A 2 -26.76 13.87 4.66
C LYS A 2 -25.62 13.11 3.99
N VAL A 3 -24.53 13.78 3.63
CA VAL A 3 -23.34 13.14 3.07
C VAL A 3 -22.15 13.34 4.01
N GLU A 4 -21.33 12.32 4.17
CA GLU A 4 -20.16 12.34 5.06
C GLU A 4 -18.96 11.63 4.41
N GLY A 5 -17.75 11.95 4.91
CA GLY A 5 -16.51 11.24 4.56
C GLY A 5 -15.68 11.87 3.45
N VAL A 6 -16.22 12.86 2.73
CA VAL A 6 -15.49 13.60 1.68
C VAL A 6 -15.51 15.09 2.02
N LYS A 7 -14.36 15.76 1.90
CA LYS A 7 -14.20 17.17 2.31
C LYS A 7 -14.17 18.17 1.15
N ASN A 8 -13.91 17.70 -0.07
CA ASN A 8 -13.62 18.57 -1.22
C ASN A 8 -14.81 18.74 -2.17
N TYR A 9 -15.99 18.25 -1.79
CA TYR A 9 -17.20 18.35 -2.60
C TYR A 9 -18.34 18.88 -1.76
N GLU A 10 -19.15 19.75 -2.35
CA GLU A 10 -20.39 20.22 -1.74
C GLU A 10 -21.43 19.10 -1.69
N ASP A 11 -22.20 19.01 -0.61
CA ASP A 11 -23.19 17.96 -0.38
C ASP A 11 -24.18 17.82 -1.53
N TYR A 12 -24.62 18.94 -2.13
CA TYR A 12 -25.58 18.90 -3.23
C TYR A 12 -25.02 18.22 -4.49
N VAL A 13 -23.69 18.34 -4.74
CA VAL A 13 -23.02 17.67 -5.86
C VAL A 13 -23.00 16.17 -5.62
N LEU A 14 -22.63 15.77 -4.40
CA LEU A 14 -22.57 14.36 -4.02
C LEU A 14 -23.97 13.72 -4.04
N ILE A 15 -24.98 14.41 -3.52
CA ILE A 15 -26.38 13.96 -3.59
C ILE A 15 -26.82 13.81 -5.05
N GLY A 16 -26.47 14.77 -5.91
CA GLY A 16 -26.74 14.73 -7.35
C GLY A 16 -26.16 13.47 -8.04
N ILE A 17 -24.93 13.08 -7.69
CA ILE A 17 -24.30 11.83 -8.18
C ILE A 17 -25.14 10.60 -7.84
N SER A 18 -25.73 10.55 -6.63
CA SER A 18 -26.59 9.43 -6.21
C SER A 18 -27.85 9.30 -7.06
N GLY A 19 -28.33 10.40 -7.62
CA GLY A 19 -29.62 10.50 -8.28
C GLY A 19 -30.80 10.40 -7.34
N LEU A 20 -30.59 10.50 -6.03
CA LEU A 20 -31.62 10.63 -5.03
C LEU A 20 -31.96 12.12 -4.82
N ALA A 21 -33.21 12.43 -4.56
CA ALA A 21 -33.64 13.79 -4.28
C ALA A 21 -34.43 13.87 -2.94
N VAL A 22 -34.28 15.00 -2.26
CA VAL A 22 -35.08 15.27 -1.06
C VAL A 22 -36.55 15.38 -1.45
N GLY A 23 -37.43 14.69 -0.74
CA GLY A 23 -38.88 14.65 -1.04
C GLY A 23 -39.31 13.59 -2.08
N GLN A 24 -38.36 12.87 -2.64
CA GLN A 24 -38.63 11.73 -3.55
C GLN A 24 -39.23 10.58 -2.76
N THR A 25 -40.22 9.89 -3.34
CA THR A 25 -40.70 8.60 -2.84
C THR A 25 -39.79 7.50 -3.33
N ILE A 26 -39.26 6.71 -2.41
CA ILE A 26 -38.33 5.57 -2.71
C ILE A 26 -38.77 4.31 -1.96
N THR A 27 -38.37 3.15 -2.46
CA THR A 27 -38.52 1.88 -1.76
C THR A 27 -37.21 1.52 -1.05
N VAL A 28 -37.26 1.21 0.25
CA VAL A 28 -36.10 0.81 1.05
C VAL A 28 -36.42 -0.47 1.83
N PRO A 29 -35.60 -1.52 1.67
CA PRO A 29 -34.57 -1.71 0.64
C PRO A 29 -35.18 -1.80 -0.78
N GLY A 30 -34.42 -1.30 -1.79
CA GLY A 30 -34.91 -1.30 -3.16
C GLY A 30 -33.90 -0.82 -4.21
N ASP A 31 -34.40 -0.74 -5.44
CA ASP A 31 -33.57 -0.43 -6.61
C ASP A 31 -33.02 1.01 -6.60
N ASP A 32 -33.72 1.95 -5.97
CA ASP A 32 -33.26 3.34 -5.85
C ASP A 32 -31.92 3.41 -5.11
N ILE A 33 -31.82 2.71 -3.97
CA ILE A 33 -30.58 2.66 -3.16
C ILE A 33 -29.46 1.91 -3.91
N THR A 34 -29.79 0.77 -4.51
CA THR A 34 -28.82 -0.02 -5.30
C THR A 34 -28.28 0.79 -6.49
N SER A 35 -29.15 1.54 -7.15
CA SER A 35 -28.79 2.40 -8.28
C SER A 35 -27.91 3.57 -7.85
N ALA A 36 -28.20 4.19 -6.70
CA ALA A 36 -27.39 5.25 -6.11
C ALA A 36 -25.94 4.75 -5.83
N ILE A 37 -25.81 3.59 -5.20
CA ILE A 37 -24.50 2.97 -4.96
C ILE A 37 -23.76 2.70 -6.28
N LYS A 38 -24.43 2.11 -7.27
CA LYS A 38 -23.84 1.87 -8.60
C LYS A 38 -23.38 3.13 -9.31
N ARG A 39 -24.09 4.26 -9.14
CA ARG A 39 -23.71 5.56 -9.71
C ARG A 39 -22.42 6.08 -9.08
N TYR A 40 -22.26 6.03 -7.75
CA TYR A 40 -21.03 6.41 -7.08
C TYR A 40 -19.83 5.55 -7.55
N TRP A 41 -20.01 4.23 -7.65
CA TRP A 41 -18.96 3.34 -8.16
C TRP A 41 -18.56 3.67 -9.61
N ARG A 42 -19.54 3.99 -10.47
CA ARG A 42 -19.29 4.36 -11.87
C ARG A 42 -18.46 5.64 -12.00
N HIS A 43 -18.62 6.59 -11.11
CA HIS A 43 -17.80 7.81 -11.10
C HIS A 43 -16.33 7.54 -10.80
N GLY A 44 -16.00 6.43 -10.13
CA GLY A 44 -14.62 6.06 -9.85
C GLY A 44 -13.88 6.95 -8.85
N LEU A 45 -14.56 7.88 -8.18
CA LEU A 45 -13.98 8.83 -7.22
C LEU A 45 -13.84 8.25 -5.81
N PHE A 46 -14.61 7.19 -5.51
CA PHE A 46 -14.75 6.64 -4.18
C PHE A 46 -14.17 5.22 -4.09
N SER A 47 -13.59 4.91 -2.96
CA SER A 47 -13.06 3.59 -2.60
C SER A 47 -14.07 2.76 -1.81
N ASP A 48 -15.03 3.42 -1.15
CA ASP A 48 -16.14 2.78 -0.45
C ASP A 48 -17.38 3.68 -0.44
N VAL A 49 -18.56 3.06 -0.47
CA VAL A 49 -19.86 3.73 -0.47
C VAL A 49 -20.82 2.97 0.43
N LYS A 50 -21.35 3.64 1.44
CA LYS A 50 -22.36 3.07 2.35
C LYS A 50 -23.54 4.02 2.46
N ILE A 51 -24.76 3.50 2.44
CA ILE A 51 -26.00 4.27 2.64
C ILE A 51 -26.71 3.69 3.84
N PHE A 52 -26.97 4.54 4.82
CA PHE A 52 -27.63 4.20 6.06
C PHE A 52 -29.01 4.87 6.13
N ALA A 53 -29.99 4.18 6.70
CA ALA A 53 -31.25 4.76 7.15
C ALA A 53 -31.09 5.16 8.62
N ASP A 54 -30.84 6.44 8.90
CA ASP A 54 -30.61 6.90 10.26
C ASP A 54 -31.88 6.89 11.11
N LYS A 55 -33.02 7.26 10.49
CA LYS A 55 -34.34 7.22 11.14
C LYS A 55 -35.48 7.19 10.13
N ILE A 56 -36.61 6.65 10.53
CA ILE A 56 -37.87 6.72 9.80
C ILE A 56 -38.89 7.34 10.73
N VAL A 57 -39.48 8.46 10.33
CA VAL A 57 -40.48 9.20 11.09
C VAL A 57 -41.57 9.67 10.12
N ASP A 58 -42.85 9.44 10.45
CA ASP A 58 -44.00 9.85 9.65
C ASP A 58 -43.90 9.50 8.16
N ASN A 59 -43.54 8.24 7.89
CA ASN A 59 -43.29 7.73 6.54
C ASN A 59 -42.19 8.46 5.74
N LYS A 60 -41.32 9.18 6.46
CA LYS A 60 -40.12 9.86 5.90
C LYS A 60 -38.85 9.18 6.36
N ILE A 61 -37.98 8.82 5.41
CA ILE A 61 -36.69 8.23 5.70
C ILE A 61 -35.59 9.29 5.65
N TYR A 62 -34.69 9.26 6.61
CA TYR A 62 -33.52 10.12 6.68
C TYR A 62 -32.28 9.28 6.32
N LEU A 63 -31.73 9.54 5.16
CA LEU A 63 -30.58 8.81 4.63
C LEU A 63 -29.27 9.54 4.98
N ARG A 64 -28.29 8.76 5.37
CA ARG A 64 -26.90 9.18 5.51
C ARG A 64 -26.04 8.39 4.54
N ILE A 65 -25.35 9.10 3.65
CA ILE A 65 -24.44 8.55 2.63
C ILE A 65 -23.03 8.76 3.15
N GLN A 66 -22.32 7.68 3.40
CA GLN A 66 -20.91 7.70 3.81
C GLN A 66 -20.04 7.30 2.62
N LEU A 67 -19.16 8.21 2.23
CA LEU A 67 -18.24 8.03 1.09
C LEU A 67 -16.80 8.02 1.58
N ALA A 68 -16.00 7.08 1.10
CA ALA A 68 -14.56 7.11 1.29
C ALA A 68 -13.90 7.52 -0.04
N PRO A 69 -13.07 8.56 -0.08
CA PRO A 69 -12.42 8.98 -1.32
C PRO A 69 -11.32 7.99 -1.73
N ARG A 70 -11.00 7.98 -3.02
CA ARG A 70 -9.82 7.28 -3.52
C ARG A 70 -8.60 8.12 -3.26
N GLN A 71 -7.77 7.66 -2.36
CA GLN A 71 -6.56 8.37 -1.96
C GLN A 71 -5.46 8.28 -3.01
N ARG A 72 -4.75 9.39 -3.24
CA ARG A 72 -3.62 9.50 -4.16
C ARG A 72 -2.35 9.90 -3.42
N ILE A 73 -1.23 9.35 -3.86
CA ILE A 73 0.08 9.59 -3.28
C ILE A 73 0.56 11.00 -3.63
N THR A 74 0.72 11.86 -2.64
CA THR A 74 1.30 13.20 -2.78
C THR A 74 2.82 13.14 -2.75
N ASP A 75 3.39 12.42 -1.79
CA ASP A 75 4.82 12.25 -1.66
C ASP A 75 5.20 10.92 -1.01
N ILE A 76 6.43 10.47 -1.29
CA ILE A 76 6.96 9.22 -0.76
C ILE A 76 8.30 9.52 -0.11
N ARG A 77 8.40 9.21 1.18
CA ARG A 77 9.62 9.40 1.98
C ARG A 77 10.23 8.06 2.29
N TYR A 78 11.54 8.00 2.22
CA TYR A 78 12.31 6.80 2.53
C TYR A 78 13.28 7.11 3.67
N SER A 79 13.32 6.26 4.69
CA SER A 79 14.30 6.25 5.78
C SER A 79 15.00 4.90 5.87
N GLY A 80 16.19 4.87 6.46
CA GLY A 80 17.01 3.66 6.61
C GLY A 80 17.66 3.11 5.34
N VAL A 81 17.53 3.80 4.21
CA VAL A 81 18.08 3.37 2.91
C VAL A 81 19.07 4.41 2.34
N LYS A 82 20.06 3.95 1.59
CA LYS A 82 20.99 4.80 0.85
C LYS A 82 20.33 5.37 -0.40
N LYS A 83 20.88 6.44 -0.96
CA LYS A 83 20.36 7.10 -2.17
C LYS A 83 20.20 6.13 -3.34
N SER A 84 21.23 5.31 -3.63
CA SER A 84 21.18 4.31 -4.71
C SER A 84 20.12 3.23 -4.48
N GLU A 85 19.94 2.79 -3.21
CA GLU A 85 18.90 1.81 -2.86
C GLU A 85 17.51 2.40 -3.04
N ARG A 86 17.33 3.68 -2.68
CA ARG A 86 16.07 4.40 -2.91
C ARG A 86 15.72 4.46 -4.39
N GLU A 87 16.68 4.81 -5.25
CA GLU A 87 16.48 4.88 -6.70
C GLU A 87 16.09 3.50 -7.29
N ASP A 88 16.74 2.42 -6.82
CA ASP A 88 16.38 1.05 -7.19
C ASP A 88 14.96 0.67 -6.75
N LEU A 89 14.60 1.02 -5.51
CA LEU A 89 13.28 0.75 -4.97
C LEU A 89 12.19 1.54 -5.71
N GLN A 90 12.41 2.82 -5.99
CA GLN A 90 11.46 3.65 -6.76
C GLN A 90 11.08 3.01 -8.10
N LYS A 91 12.05 2.42 -8.80
CA LYS A 91 11.81 1.73 -10.08
C LYS A 91 11.02 0.43 -9.91
N LYS A 92 11.18 -0.27 -8.78
CA LYS A 92 10.60 -1.61 -8.55
C LYS A 92 9.21 -1.59 -7.92
N LEU A 93 8.92 -0.59 -7.08
CA LEU A 93 7.73 -0.63 -6.22
C LEU A 93 6.43 -0.24 -6.93
N GLY A 94 6.49 0.51 -8.02
CA GLY A 94 5.31 1.06 -8.68
C GLY A 94 4.57 2.10 -7.85
N LEU A 95 5.18 2.59 -6.77
CA LEU A 95 4.67 3.71 -5.99
C LEU A 95 5.11 5.00 -6.67
N VAL A 96 4.17 5.73 -7.21
CA VAL A 96 4.43 6.97 -7.96
C VAL A 96 3.55 8.08 -7.40
N LYS A 97 4.08 9.30 -7.32
CA LYS A 97 3.29 10.50 -6.98
C LYS A 97 2.10 10.65 -7.94
N GLY A 98 0.94 10.97 -7.41
CA GLY A 98 -0.32 11.08 -8.16
C GLY A 98 -1.04 9.74 -8.42
N SER A 99 -0.38 8.60 -8.22
CA SER A 99 -1.05 7.30 -8.35
C SER A 99 -1.96 7.01 -7.15
N GLN A 100 -3.01 6.23 -7.41
CA GLN A 100 -3.92 5.78 -6.38
C GLN A 100 -3.22 4.80 -5.44
N ILE A 101 -3.44 4.97 -4.14
CA ILE A 101 -2.98 4.03 -3.14
C ILE A 101 -4.06 2.98 -2.82
N THR A 102 -3.65 1.73 -2.65
CA THR A 102 -4.52 0.63 -2.23
C THR A 102 -3.79 -0.24 -1.21
N PRO A 103 -4.50 -0.94 -0.31
CA PRO A 103 -3.88 -1.88 0.62
C PRO A 103 -3.01 -2.94 -0.08
N ASN A 104 -3.46 -3.41 -1.25
CA ASN A 104 -2.71 -4.40 -2.04
C ASN A 104 -1.37 -3.82 -2.54
N LEU A 105 -1.36 -2.57 -3.02
CA LEU A 105 -0.13 -1.90 -3.46
C LEU A 105 0.87 -1.76 -2.31
N ILE A 106 0.42 -1.41 -1.11
CA ILE A 106 1.25 -1.31 0.10
C ILE A 106 1.83 -2.67 0.49
N ASN A 107 1.00 -3.71 0.53
CA ASN A 107 1.47 -5.06 0.87
C ASN A 107 2.50 -5.57 -0.14
N ARG A 108 2.24 -5.36 -1.44
CA ARG A 108 3.19 -5.70 -2.51
C ARG A 108 4.50 -4.94 -2.35
N ALA A 109 4.45 -3.64 -2.09
CA ALA A 109 5.65 -2.83 -1.86
C ALA A 109 6.47 -3.37 -0.68
N LYS A 110 5.84 -3.69 0.44
CA LYS A 110 6.50 -4.29 1.61
C LYS A 110 7.24 -5.60 1.27
N ILE A 111 6.59 -6.49 0.53
CA ILE A 111 7.18 -7.76 0.08
C ILE A 111 8.39 -7.52 -0.83
N LEU A 112 8.27 -6.60 -1.80
CA LEU A 112 9.34 -6.29 -2.74
C LEU A 112 10.55 -5.66 -2.05
N ILE A 113 10.34 -4.77 -1.07
CA ILE A 113 11.43 -4.17 -0.29
C ILE A 113 12.14 -5.24 0.53
N LYS A 114 11.40 -6.10 1.25
CA LYS A 114 12.00 -7.20 2.01
C LYS A 114 12.83 -8.11 1.11
N LYS A 115 12.29 -8.51 -0.04
CA LYS A 115 13.00 -9.32 -1.03
C LYS A 115 14.28 -8.65 -1.53
N HIS A 116 14.22 -7.35 -1.85
CA HIS A 116 15.38 -6.58 -2.31
C HIS A 116 16.52 -6.58 -1.30
N PHE A 117 16.23 -6.42 -0.01
CA PHE A 117 17.25 -6.44 1.04
C PHE A 117 17.69 -7.87 1.40
N ASP A 118 16.78 -8.86 1.32
CA ASP A 118 17.12 -10.27 1.46
C ASP A 118 18.17 -10.73 0.43
N GLU A 119 17.98 -10.35 -0.83
CA GLU A 119 18.94 -10.63 -1.93
C GLU A 119 20.31 -9.96 -1.71
N LYS A 120 20.35 -8.83 -0.98
CA LYS A 120 21.57 -8.13 -0.56
C LYS A 120 22.20 -8.69 0.72
N GLY A 121 21.62 -9.74 1.30
CA GLY A 121 22.09 -10.43 2.50
C GLY A 121 21.54 -9.90 3.82
N PHE A 122 20.58 -8.97 3.81
CA PHE A 122 19.91 -8.47 5.00
C PHE A 122 18.65 -9.30 5.28
N LYS A 123 18.84 -10.54 5.73
CA LYS A 123 17.78 -11.55 5.93
C LYS A 123 16.71 -11.13 6.94
N ASN A 124 17.12 -10.34 7.92
CA ASN A 124 16.27 -9.91 9.04
C ASN A 124 15.79 -8.45 8.88
N ALA A 125 15.84 -7.90 7.65
CA ALA A 125 15.36 -6.55 7.41
C ALA A 125 13.89 -6.39 7.79
N ASP A 126 13.61 -5.37 8.59
CA ASP A 126 12.24 -4.97 8.91
C ASP A 126 11.82 -3.78 8.06
N VAL A 127 10.57 -3.82 7.59
CA VAL A 127 10.01 -2.81 6.70
C VAL A 127 8.67 -2.35 7.25
N ASN A 128 8.58 -1.08 7.56
CA ASN A 128 7.34 -0.43 7.95
C ASN A 128 6.92 0.58 6.90
N ILE A 129 5.64 0.54 6.49
CA ILE A 129 5.07 1.51 5.55
C ILE A 129 3.86 2.14 6.23
N ILE A 130 3.92 3.44 6.43
CA ILE A 130 2.88 4.23 7.06
C ILE A 130 2.27 5.15 6.00
N VAL A 131 0.95 5.09 5.87
CA VAL A 131 0.17 6.01 5.04
C VAL A 131 -0.44 7.06 5.93
N ARG A 132 -0.12 8.33 5.69
CA ARG A 132 -0.65 9.46 6.45
C ARG A 132 -1.52 10.32 5.54
N GLU A 133 -2.74 10.58 5.96
CA GLU A 133 -3.64 11.50 5.24
C GLU A 133 -3.14 12.95 5.38
N ASP A 134 -3.36 13.74 4.34
CA ASP A 134 -3.21 15.18 4.43
C ASP A 134 -4.31 15.75 5.34
N LYS A 135 -3.93 16.69 6.21
CA LYS A 135 -4.87 17.27 7.20
C LYS A 135 -5.99 18.09 6.56
N THR A 136 -5.72 18.64 5.39
CA THR A 136 -6.64 19.53 4.67
C THR A 136 -7.41 18.80 3.58
N ASN A 137 -6.83 17.75 3.02
CA ASN A 137 -7.41 17.01 1.91
C ASN A 137 -7.23 15.50 2.11
N ASN A 138 -8.28 14.80 2.51
CA ASN A 138 -8.27 13.36 2.76
C ASN A 138 -8.17 12.49 1.48
N GLU A 139 -8.20 13.10 0.30
CA GLU A 139 -7.87 12.43 -0.98
C GLU A 139 -6.36 12.33 -1.21
N GLN A 140 -5.57 13.07 -0.44
CA GLN A 140 -4.11 13.11 -0.55
C GLN A 140 -3.45 12.38 0.61
N VAL A 141 -2.44 11.57 0.29
CA VAL A 141 -1.68 10.83 1.29
C VAL A 141 -0.19 10.94 1.08
N TYR A 142 0.52 10.90 2.18
CA TYR A 142 1.98 10.76 2.24
C TYR A 142 2.32 9.32 2.61
N VAL A 143 3.28 8.73 1.92
CA VAL A 143 3.74 7.37 2.19
C VAL A 143 5.14 7.44 2.78
N ASP A 144 5.27 7.03 4.04
CA ASP A 144 6.57 6.92 4.70
C ASP A 144 7.01 5.45 4.72
N ILE A 145 8.14 5.17 4.10
CA ILE A 145 8.76 3.85 4.02
C ILE A 145 9.98 3.87 4.92
N ASP A 146 9.91 3.13 6.02
CA ASP A 146 11.02 2.97 6.96
C ASP A 146 11.59 1.57 6.87
N VAL A 147 12.92 1.46 6.70
CA VAL A 147 13.62 0.20 6.52
C VAL A 147 14.73 0.08 7.56
N ASP A 148 14.53 -0.82 8.50
CA ASP A 148 15.60 -1.24 9.41
C ASP A 148 16.26 -2.51 8.84
N LYS A 149 17.42 -2.36 8.24
CA LYS A 149 18.10 -3.45 7.53
C LYS A 149 18.67 -4.52 8.47
N LYS A 150 18.84 -4.19 9.76
CA LYS A 150 19.55 -5.05 10.72
C LYS A 150 20.95 -5.43 10.21
N GLU A 151 21.55 -6.43 10.80
CA GLU A 151 22.86 -6.92 10.42
C GLU A 151 22.81 -7.77 9.14
N LYS A 152 23.87 -7.65 8.35
CA LYS A 152 24.04 -8.47 7.15
C LYS A 152 24.44 -9.87 7.53
N VAL A 153 23.66 -10.87 7.11
CA VAL A 153 24.02 -12.28 7.27
C VAL A 153 25.18 -12.63 6.31
N LYS A 154 26.23 -13.23 6.87
CA LYS A 154 27.42 -13.68 6.12
C LYS A 154 27.59 -15.17 6.35
N VAL A 155 27.97 -15.90 5.30
CA VAL A 155 28.33 -17.30 5.41
C VAL A 155 29.67 -17.40 6.15
N ASN A 156 29.69 -18.09 7.29
CA ASN A 156 30.90 -18.26 8.09
C ASN A 156 31.84 -19.32 7.51
N SER A 157 31.27 -20.46 7.14
CA SER A 157 32.01 -21.58 6.53
C SER A 157 31.11 -22.37 5.57
N ILE A 158 31.71 -22.98 4.59
CA ILE A 158 31.05 -23.91 3.66
C ILE A 158 31.76 -25.26 3.82
N VAL A 159 30.98 -26.26 4.21
CA VAL A 159 31.46 -27.66 4.26
C VAL A 159 30.96 -28.36 3.01
N ILE A 160 31.85 -29.08 2.35
CA ILE A 160 31.56 -29.88 1.14
C ILE A 160 31.86 -31.33 1.44
N ASP A 161 30.84 -32.19 1.35
CA ASP A 161 30.98 -33.63 1.57
C ASP A 161 30.77 -34.41 0.28
N GLY A 162 31.40 -35.58 0.16
CA GLY A 162 31.23 -36.50 -0.98
C GLY A 162 32.07 -36.18 -2.21
N ASN A 163 32.97 -35.20 -2.16
CA ASN A 163 33.85 -34.81 -3.26
C ASN A 163 35.12 -35.64 -3.26
N SER A 164 35.15 -36.69 -4.09
CA SER A 164 36.34 -37.54 -4.28
C SER A 164 37.29 -37.07 -5.38
N VAL A 165 36.83 -36.31 -6.36
CA VAL A 165 37.60 -35.92 -7.57
C VAL A 165 38.11 -34.48 -7.51
N LEU A 166 37.36 -33.57 -6.91
CA LEU A 166 37.72 -32.15 -6.82
C LEU A 166 37.89 -31.73 -5.37
N SER A 167 38.92 -30.98 -5.06
CA SER A 167 39.12 -30.45 -3.71
C SER A 167 38.09 -29.38 -3.37
N ASP A 168 37.74 -29.27 -2.09
CA ASP A 168 36.85 -28.22 -1.54
C ASP A 168 37.21 -26.81 -2.03
N LYS A 169 38.53 -26.54 -2.06
CA LYS A 169 39.06 -25.24 -2.52
C LYS A 169 38.69 -24.94 -3.96
N LYS A 170 38.73 -25.95 -4.85
CA LYS A 170 38.32 -25.79 -6.26
C LYS A 170 36.83 -25.58 -6.35
N LEU A 171 36.05 -26.37 -5.62
CA LEU A 171 34.56 -26.25 -5.59
C LEU A 171 34.12 -24.90 -5.04
N LYS A 172 34.65 -24.45 -3.90
CA LYS A 172 34.37 -23.14 -3.32
C LYS A 172 34.71 -21.98 -4.26
N ARG A 173 35.76 -22.09 -5.07
CA ARG A 173 36.15 -21.06 -6.06
C ARG A 173 35.13 -20.89 -7.19
N VAL A 174 34.36 -21.94 -7.51
CA VAL A 174 33.32 -21.91 -8.55
C VAL A 174 32.00 -21.31 -8.03
N MET A 175 31.81 -21.24 -6.71
CA MET A 175 30.63 -20.69 -6.06
C MET A 175 30.63 -19.16 -6.10
N LYS A 176 30.36 -18.58 -7.29
CA LYS A 176 30.47 -17.12 -7.54
C LYS A 176 29.56 -16.24 -6.66
N LYS A 177 28.43 -16.76 -6.20
CA LYS A 177 27.41 -16.01 -5.42
C LYS A 177 27.47 -16.24 -3.92
N THR A 178 28.24 -17.23 -3.46
CA THR A 178 28.32 -17.61 -2.05
C THR A 178 29.77 -17.76 -1.65
N ASN A 179 30.27 -16.82 -0.85
CA ASN A 179 31.65 -16.84 -0.35
C ASN A 179 31.64 -16.88 1.18
N GLU A 180 32.62 -17.60 1.74
CA GLU A 180 32.87 -17.54 3.18
C GLU A 180 33.28 -16.13 3.61
N LYS A 181 32.98 -15.77 4.85
CA LYS A 181 33.47 -14.55 5.49
C LYS A 181 35.00 -14.59 5.42
N GLY A 182 35.61 -13.67 4.68
CA GLY A 182 37.07 -13.61 4.54
C GLY A 182 37.73 -13.58 5.92
N LYS A 183 38.61 -14.55 6.19
CA LYS A 183 39.56 -14.44 7.30
C LYS A 183 40.46 -13.25 6.95
N LEU A 184 40.43 -12.19 7.79
CA LEU A 184 41.53 -11.21 7.79
C LEU A 184 42.80 -12.02 7.97
N VAL A 185 43.59 -12.13 6.90
CA VAL A 185 44.98 -12.58 7.01
C VAL A 185 45.69 -11.44 7.72
N ASN A 186 45.91 -11.58 9.02
CA ASN A 186 46.86 -10.73 9.70
C ASN A 186 48.22 -10.96 9.04
N ILE A 187 48.69 -9.97 8.27
CA ILE A 187 50.06 -9.83 7.83
C ILE A 187 50.83 -9.17 8.96
#